data_0a76a1302e5d14f558b4a4db568ec2e6
#
_entry.id   0a76a1302e5d14f558b4a4db568ec2e6
#
_cell.length_a   1.000
_cell.length_b   1.000
_cell.length_c   1.000
_cell.angle_alpha   90.00
_cell.angle_beta   90.00
_cell.angle_gamma   90.00
#
_symmetry.space_group_name_H-M   'P 1'
#
loop_
_entity.id
_entity.type
_entity.pdbx_description
1 polymer ?
#
loop_
_entity_poly.entity_id
_entity_poly.type
_entity_poly.pdbx_seq_one_letter_code
_entity_poly.pdbx_strand_id
1 'polypeptide(L)'
;EWCWNKTTDGRIIRGGSWEDNTYEFGNQRQAPEMDRSRRNGFRLAFYPEIDSISPEVFAAVTLPVQPDPMKIKPVNDDIFRIYLELFSYDPAELNSQIEYHIESPGGWIREKVSFDASYGGERITAYLFLPKNVDPPYQTVIYFPGSAATRMISSDQIEEYNEFPMFLSYYIRNGRAVLWPVYKGTFERSKPELSAIHAGNDSYAFTEFMVQLIKDFRRSIDYLATRPEIDTGKLAFYGMSWGGWLGTILPAIEDRLALNLVVAGGLNPRGREEVNAINYVGRVTIPTLMLNGKYDRWIDQEIRPMHELLGTPPEHKKLILYETDHIPPKAEYIRETLAWLDRYFGPVRYE
;
A
#
# COMPACT_ATOMS: atom_id res chain seq x y z
N GLU A 1 -24.01 7.28 -15.16
CA GLU A 1 -24.68 8.33 -15.98
C GLU A 1 -23.76 8.81 -17.08
N TRP A 2 -24.34 9.10 -18.24
CA TRP A 2 -23.64 9.71 -19.35
C TRP A 2 -23.24 11.16 -19.05
N CYS A 3 -21.99 11.49 -19.33
CA CYS A 3 -21.52 12.87 -19.30
C CYS A 3 -21.50 13.45 -20.72
N TRP A 4 -21.54 14.78 -20.84
CA TRP A 4 -21.48 15.46 -22.12
C TRP A 4 -20.13 15.28 -22.81
N ASN A 5 -19.06 15.12 -22.04
CA ASN A 5 -17.70 15.09 -22.55
C ASN A 5 -17.45 13.91 -23.48
N LYS A 6 -16.96 14.19 -24.66
CA LYS A 6 -16.47 13.19 -25.60
C LYS A 6 -15.09 12.69 -25.20
N THR A 7 -14.81 11.45 -25.58
CA THR A 7 -13.48 10.83 -25.51
C THR A 7 -13.10 10.37 -26.92
N THR A 8 -11.90 9.80 -27.07
CA THR A 8 -11.45 9.20 -28.33
C THR A 8 -12.40 8.09 -28.80
N ASP A 9 -12.93 7.28 -27.87
CA ASP A 9 -13.69 6.06 -28.18
C ASP A 9 -15.17 6.14 -27.76
N GLY A 10 -15.67 7.36 -27.43
CA GLY A 10 -17.06 7.54 -27.04
C GLY A 10 -17.31 8.71 -26.11
N ARG A 11 -18.00 8.46 -25.00
CA ARG A 11 -18.32 9.47 -23.98
C ARG A 11 -17.99 8.99 -22.58
N ILE A 12 -17.73 9.94 -21.70
CA ILE A 12 -17.55 9.68 -20.28
C ILE A 12 -18.84 9.18 -19.65
N ILE A 13 -18.71 8.17 -18.78
CA ILE A 13 -19.75 7.68 -17.88
C ILE A 13 -19.25 7.79 -16.44
N ARG A 14 -20.11 8.24 -15.52
CA ARG A 14 -19.81 8.36 -14.10
C ARG A 14 -20.95 7.83 -13.23
N GLY A 15 -20.61 7.50 -11.97
CA GLY A 15 -21.57 7.26 -10.91
C GLY A 15 -21.97 5.80 -10.71
N GLY A 16 -21.39 4.88 -11.45
CA GLY A 16 -21.77 3.46 -11.36
C GLY A 16 -23.22 3.17 -11.76
N SER A 17 -23.61 1.92 -11.72
CA SER A 17 -24.97 1.42 -11.96
C SER A 17 -25.46 0.65 -10.74
N TRP A 18 -26.71 0.26 -10.74
CA TRP A 18 -27.31 -0.59 -9.70
C TRP A 18 -26.74 -2.03 -9.68
N GLU A 19 -26.04 -2.43 -10.73
CA GLU A 19 -25.30 -3.70 -10.81
C GLU A 19 -23.83 -3.57 -10.40
N ASP A 20 -23.33 -2.32 -10.24
CA ASP A 20 -21.95 -2.06 -9.85
C ASP A 20 -21.84 -1.99 -8.33
N ASN A 21 -20.70 -2.41 -7.81
CA ASN A 21 -20.38 -2.26 -6.40
C ASN A 21 -20.17 -0.78 -6.05
N THR A 22 -20.44 -0.39 -4.81
CA THR A 22 -20.32 1.01 -4.36
C THR A 22 -18.93 1.60 -4.56
N TYR A 23 -17.90 0.75 -4.50
CA TYR A 23 -16.52 1.11 -4.78
C TYR A 23 -16.31 1.65 -6.22
N GLU A 24 -17.12 1.20 -7.16
CA GLU A 24 -17.08 1.64 -8.56
C GLU A 24 -17.72 3.01 -8.81
N PHE A 25 -18.51 3.53 -7.85
CA PHE A 25 -19.28 4.76 -8.06
C PHE A 25 -18.41 6.01 -8.24
N GLY A 26 -17.18 5.99 -7.71
CA GLY A 26 -16.20 7.05 -7.95
C GLY A 26 -15.47 6.99 -9.30
N ASN A 27 -15.65 5.92 -10.04
CA ASN A 27 -14.90 5.68 -11.26
C ASN A 27 -15.44 6.51 -12.43
N GLN A 28 -14.50 6.90 -13.28
CA GLN A 28 -14.77 7.49 -14.58
C GLN A 28 -14.46 6.43 -15.66
N ARG A 29 -15.47 6.12 -16.45
CA ARG A 29 -15.37 5.16 -17.55
C ARG A 29 -15.71 5.85 -18.86
N GLN A 30 -15.48 5.16 -19.98
CA GLN A 30 -15.97 5.56 -21.28
C GLN A 30 -16.79 4.44 -21.88
N ALA A 31 -17.76 4.80 -22.73
CA ALA A 31 -18.48 3.86 -23.55
C ALA A 31 -18.78 4.47 -24.93
N PRO A 32 -18.93 3.63 -25.98
CA PRO A 32 -19.35 4.09 -27.27
C PRO A 32 -20.66 4.91 -27.19
N GLU A 33 -20.80 5.98 -27.98
CA GLU A 33 -21.98 6.88 -27.93
C GLU A 33 -23.33 6.15 -28.15
N MET A 34 -23.29 5.00 -28.81
CA MET A 34 -24.47 4.17 -29.10
C MET A 34 -24.63 2.99 -28.14
N ASP A 35 -23.86 2.93 -27.04
CA ASP A 35 -24.02 1.88 -26.01
C ASP A 35 -25.41 2.01 -25.37
N ARG A 36 -26.18 0.92 -25.44
CA ARG A 36 -27.56 0.81 -24.92
C ARG A 36 -27.62 -0.15 -23.70
N SER A 37 -26.53 -0.30 -23.00
CA SER A 37 -26.52 -1.10 -21.77
C SER A 37 -27.58 -0.58 -20.79
N ARG A 38 -28.35 -1.50 -20.20
CA ARG A 38 -29.31 -1.17 -19.12
C ARG A 38 -28.64 -0.60 -17.87
N ARG A 39 -27.31 -0.66 -17.80
CA ARG A 39 -26.51 -0.09 -16.71
C ARG A 39 -26.27 1.40 -16.89
N ASN A 40 -26.50 1.95 -18.08
CA ASN A 40 -26.27 3.36 -18.41
C ASN A 40 -27.56 4.15 -18.31
N GLY A 41 -27.59 5.12 -17.43
CA GLY A 41 -28.66 6.11 -17.32
C GLY A 41 -28.18 7.49 -17.76
N PHE A 42 -29.08 8.44 -17.72
CA PHE A 42 -28.77 9.85 -17.94
C PHE A 42 -29.54 10.73 -16.95
N ARG A 43 -28.98 11.89 -16.70
CA ARG A 43 -29.65 12.96 -15.94
C ARG A 43 -29.64 14.22 -16.80
N LEU A 44 -30.78 14.85 -16.92
CA LEU A 44 -30.89 16.13 -17.62
C LEU A 44 -30.55 17.25 -16.63
N ALA A 45 -29.79 18.22 -17.13
CA ALA A 45 -29.57 19.49 -16.45
C ALA A 45 -30.14 20.61 -17.32
N PHE A 46 -30.83 21.55 -16.70
CA PHE A 46 -31.32 22.75 -17.33
C PHE A 46 -30.47 23.95 -16.89
N TYR A 47 -29.94 24.67 -17.86
CA TYR A 47 -29.14 25.87 -17.63
C TYR A 47 -29.93 27.07 -18.13
N PRO A 48 -30.41 27.97 -17.26
CA PRO A 48 -31.18 29.14 -17.66
C PRO A 48 -30.42 30.05 -18.64
N GLU A 49 -29.12 30.16 -18.47
CA GLU A 49 -28.21 30.98 -19.26
C GLU A 49 -27.08 30.10 -19.83
N ILE A 50 -27.30 29.53 -20.99
CA ILE A 50 -26.32 28.62 -21.61
C ILE A 50 -24.99 29.31 -21.92
N ASP A 51 -25.03 30.61 -22.21
CA ASP A 51 -23.85 31.42 -22.54
C ASP A 51 -22.94 31.66 -21.31
N SER A 52 -23.44 31.40 -20.11
CA SER A 52 -22.65 31.48 -18.88
C SER A 52 -21.81 30.25 -18.63
N ILE A 53 -22.01 29.17 -19.38
CA ILE A 53 -21.26 27.91 -19.20
C ILE A 53 -19.96 28.01 -19.97
N SER A 54 -18.82 27.83 -19.27
CA SER A 54 -17.53 27.78 -19.94
C SER A 54 -17.51 26.72 -21.05
N PRO A 55 -17.05 27.06 -22.27
CA PRO A 55 -16.88 26.09 -23.35
C PRO A 55 -16.04 24.87 -22.98
N GLU A 56 -15.15 25.01 -22.00
CA GLU A 56 -14.31 23.91 -21.47
C GLU A 56 -15.15 22.77 -20.90
N VAL A 57 -16.36 23.05 -20.39
CA VAL A 57 -17.27 22.01 -19.88
C VAL A 57 -17.67 21.03 -20.99
N PHE A 58 -17.68 21.50 -22.26
CA PHE A 58 -18.03 20.69 -23.42
C PHE A 58 -16.78 20.12 -24.14
N ALA A 59 -15.60 20.48 -23.70
CA ALA A 59 -14.36 20.01 -24.32
C ALA A 59 -14.24 18.49 -24.27
N ALA A 60 -13.59 17.92 -25.27
CA ALA A 60 -13.23 16.51 -25.26
C ALA A 60 -12.22 16.23 -24.16
N VAL A 61 -12.39 15.09 -23.50
CA VAL A 61 -11.48 14.62 -22.45
C VAL A 61 -10.66 13.47 -22.97
N THR A 62 -9.36 13.59 -22.90
CA THR A 62 -8.46 12.47 -23.16
C THR A 62 -8.29 11.70 -21.85
N LEU A 63 -8.77 10.46 -21.80
CA LEU A 63 -8.48 9.58 -20.69
C LEU A 63 -7.04 9.10 -20.82
N PRO A 64 -6.26 9.16 -19.75
CA PRO A 64 -4.91 8.62 -19.78
C PRO A 64 -4.99 7.11 -20.06
N VAL A 65 -4.36 6.70 -21.14
CA VAL A 65 -4.16 5.27 -21.43
C VAL A 65 -3.11 4.79 -20.46
N GLN A 66 -3.49 3.87 -19.58
CA GLN A 66 -2.51 3.21 -18.74
C GLN A 66 -1.71 2.22 -19.60
N PRO A 67 -0.39 2.29 -19.59
CA PRO A 67 0.42 1.32 -20.32
C PRO A 67 0.19 -0.08 -19.73
N ASP A 68 0.15 -1.08 -20.60
CA ASP A 68 0.06 -2.49 -20.20
C ASP A 68 1.36 -2.89 -19.46
N PRO A 69 1.33 -3.18 -18.17
CA PRO A 69 2.53 -3.50 -17.40
C PRO A 69 3.31 -4.70 -17.97
N MET A 70 2.60 -5.64 -18.60
CA MET A 70 3.21 -6.84 -19.19
C MET A 70 4.07 -6.53 -20.42
N LYS A 71 3.92 -5.34 -21.01
CA LYS A 71 4.70 -4.87 -22.16
C LYS A 71 5.84 -3.95 -21.79
N ILE A 72 5.89 -3.48 -20.54
CA ILE A 72 6.96 -2.58 -20.09
C ILE A 72 8.18 -3.43 -19.76
N LYS A 73 9.30 -3.11 -20.39
CA LYS A 73 10.58 -3.78 -20.09
C LYS A 73 11.24 -3.09 -18.89
N PRO A 74 11.51 -3.82 -17.78
CA PRO A 74 12.25 -3.24 -16.66
C PRO A 74 13.70 -2.91 -17.07
N VAL A 75 14.31 -2.00 -16.33
CA VAL A 75 15.73 -1.68 -16.51
C VAL A 75 16.63 -2.89 -16.22
N ASN A 76 17.81 -2.91 -16.83
CA ASN A 76 18.80 -3.94 -16.55
C ASN A 76 19.38 -3.78 -15.13
N ASP A 77 20.16 -4.78 -14.69
CA ASP A 77 20.70 -4.81 -13.32
C ASP A 77 21.77 -3.75 -13.05
N ASP A 78 22.47 -3.24 -14.07
CA ASP A 78 23.44 -2.16 -13.88
C ASP A 78 22.73 -0.86 -13.54
N ILE A 79 21.66 -0.53 -14.25
CA ILE A 79 20.83 0.66 -13.95
C ILE A 79 20.08 0.45 -12.63
N PHE A 80 19.55 -0.74 -12.38
CA PHE A 80 18.85 -1.02 -11.12
C PHE A 80 19.76 -0.80 -9.90
N ARG A 81 21.05 -1.22 -9.96
CA ARG A 81 22.00 -0.96 -8.88
C ARG A 81 22.18 0.54 -8.61
N ILE A 82 22.15 1.37 -9.66
CA ILE A 82 22.20 2.83 -9.49
C ILE A 82 20.94 3.33 -8.78
N TYR A 83 19.76 2.78 -9.10
CA TYR A 83 18.52 3.16 -8.41
C TYR A 83 18.54 2.77 -6.93
N LEU A 84 19.13 1.64 -6.57
CA LEU A 84 19.27 1.24 -5.17
C LEU A 84 20.06 2.25 -4.33
N GLU A 85 21.01 2.98 -4.93
CA GLU A 85 21.79 4.02 -4.22
C GLU A 85 20.91 5.18 -3.73
N LEU A 86 19.77 5.43 -4.34
CA LEU A 86 18.80 6.44 -3.87
C LEU A 86 18.26 6.11 -2.47
N PHE A 87 18.18 4.84 -2.14
CA PHE A 87 17.66 4.35 -0.88
C PHE A 87 18.75 4.03 0.15
N SER A 88 20.02 4.16 -0.25
CA SER A 88 21.15 4.02 0.65
C SER A 88 21.26 5.23 1.60
N TYR A 89 21.87 5.02 2.74
CA TYR A 89 22.21 6.05 3.72
C TYR A 89 23.35 5.56 4.61
N ASP A 90 24.13 6.50 5.11
CA ASP A 90 25.20 6.18 6.04
C ASP A 90 24.60 5.66 7.38
N PRO A 91 25.16 4.60 7.95
CA PRO A 91 24.82 4.16 9.29
C PRO A 91 25.04 5.32 10.29
N ALA A 92 23.97 5.82 10.85
CA ALA A 92 23.98 6.85 11.88
C ALA A 92 23.21 6.34 13.09
N GLU A 93 23.55 6.88 14.24
CA GLU A 93 22.83 6.62 15.48
C GLU A 93 21.32 6.87 15.26
N LEU A 94 20.51 5.98 15.80
CA LEU A 94 19.04 6.10 15.72
C LEU A 94 18.52 7.16 16.69
N ASN A 95 19.26 7.45 17.76
CA ASN A 95 18.80 8.29 18.85
C ASN A 95 17.37 7.91 19.29
N SER A 96 17.12 6.60 19.36
CA SER A 96 15.79 6.05 19.61
C SER A 96 15.34 6.35 21.03
N GLN A 97 14.05 6.69 21.18
CA GLN A 97 13.41 6.99 22.46
C GLN A 97 12.08 6.26 22.55
N ILE A 98 11.81 5.63 23.66
CA ILE A 98 10.48 5.16 24.01
C ILE A 98 9.77 6.33 24.68
N GLU A 99 8.81 6.95 24.00
CA GLU A 99 8.08 8.10 24.50
C GLU A 99 7.07 7.70 25.58
N TYR A 100 6.42 6.58 25.38
CA TYR A 100 5.63 5.92 26.41
C TYR A 100 5.48 4.42 26.14
N HIS A 101 5.19 3.70 27.21
CA HIS A 101 4.93 2.27 27.25
C HIS A 101 3.65 2.07 28.06
N ILE A 102 2.64 1.50 27.44
CA ILE A 102 1.35 1.25 28.12
C ILE A 102 0.85 -0.17 27.87
N GLU A 103 0.14 -0.71 28.85
CA GLU A 103 -0.65 -1.92 28.67
C GLU A 103 -1.97 -1.54 27.98
N SER A 104 -2.16 -2.06 26.77
CA SER A 104 -3.40 -1.86 26.05
C SER A 104 -4.53 -2.73 26.65
N PRO A 105 -5.77 -2.23 26.69
CA PRO A 105 -6.94 -3.05 27.02
C PRO A 105 -7.08 -4.31 26.16
N GLY A 106 -6.47 -4.34 24.98
CA GLY A 106 -6.45 -5.48 24.08
C GLY A 106 -5.60 -6.67 24.52
N GLY A 107 -4.81 -6.52 25.61
CA GLY A 107 -3.96 -7.57 26.17
C GLY A 107 -2.54 -7.62 25.58
N TRP A 108 -2.03 -6.50 25.10
CA TRP A 108 -0.66 -6.33 24.60
C TRP A 108 -0.01 -5.09 25.19
N ILE A 109 1.30 -4.96 24.99
CA ILE A 109 2.05 -3.74 25.28
C ILE A 109 2.07 -2.89 24.02
N ARG A 110 1.79 -1.59 24.14
CA ARG A 110 2.00 -0.60 23.09
C ARG A 110 3.10 0.37 23.52
N GLU A 111 4.12 0.45 22.71
CA GLU A 111 5.16 1.47 22.82
C GLU A 111 5.00 2.49 21.70
N LYS A 112 4.99 3.77 22.03
CA LYS A 112 5.24 4.84 21.08
C LYS A 112 6.73 5.15 21.14
N VAL A 113 7.38 5.02 20.00
CA VAL A 113 8.81 5.20 19.88
C VAL A 113 9.11 6.25 18.83
N SER A 114 10.23 6.94 18.99
CA SER A 114 10.73 7.83 17.96
C SER A 114 12.22 7.60 17.74
N PHE A 115 12.67 7.79 16.49
CA PHE A 115 14.06 7.65 16.10
C PHE A 115 14.37 8.54 14.91
N ASP A 116 15.65 8.83 14.66
CA ASP A 116 16.08 9.71 13.59
C ASP A 116 15.87 9.08 12.22
N ALA A 117 15.25 9.82 11.32
CA ALA A 117 15.23 9.51 9.89
C ALA A 117 16.67 9.68 9.32
N SER A 118 16.94 9.02 8.19
CA SER A 118 18.22 9.14 7.51
C SER A 118 18.31 10.37 6.58
N TYR A 119 17.41 11.32 6.73
CA TYR A 119 17.33 12.53 5.89
C TYR A 119 16.74 13.71 6.66
N GLY A 120 17.11 14.91 6.27
CA GLY A 120 16.46 16.18 6.64
C GLY A 120 16.46 16.54 8.13
N GLY A 121 17.17 15.82 8.99
CA GLY A 121 17.09 16.00 10.44
C GLY A 121 15.70 15.72 11.03
N GLU A 122 14.88 14.95 10.32
CA GLU A 122 13.54 14.57 10.75
C GLU A 122 13.56 13.38 11.72
N ARG A 123 12.51 13.24 12.50
CA ARG A 123 12.27 12.06 13.32
C ARG A 123 11.09 11.26 12.82
N ILE A 124 11.19 9.94 12.96
CA ILE A 124 10.13 8.97 12.65
C ILE A 124 9.48 8.58 13.97
N THR A 125 8.17 8.70 14.05
CA THR A 125 7.38 8.08 15.11
C THR A 125 6.97 6.69 14.65
N ALA A 126 6.96 5.70 15.55
CA ALA A 126 6.42 4.38 15.29
C ALA A 126 5.71 3.82 16.53
N TYR A 127 4.80 2.89 16.30
CA TYR A 127 4.13 2.14 17.34
C TYR A 127 4.56 0.68 17.27
N LEU A 128 5.20 0.22 18.35
CA LEU A 128 5.56 -1.19 18.52
C LEU A 128 4.55 -1.85 19.45
N PHE A 129 3.88 -2.87 18.95
CA PHE A 129 2.93 -3.68 19.71
C PHE A 129 3.56 -5.03 20.01
N LEU A 130 3.70 -5.34 21.29
CA LEU A 130 4.32 -6.56 21.78
C LEU A 130 3.25 -7.47 22.42
N PRO A 131 3.17 -8.74 22.02
CA PRO A 131 2.25 -9.69 22.65
C PRO A 131 2.66 -9.98 24.12
N LYS A 132 1.67 -10.31 24.96
CA LYS A 132 1.89 -10.70 26.36
C LYS A 132 1.67 -12.19 26.63
N ASN A 133 1.26 -12.91 25.62
CA ASN A 133 0.83 -14.32 25.71
C ASN A 133 1.86 -15.32 25.18
N VAL A 134 3.05 -14.85 24.85
CA VAL A 134 4.19 -15.65 24.40
C VAL A 134 5.49 -14.98 24.80
N ASP A 135 6.56 -15.74 24.90
CA ASP A 135 7.89 -15.21 25.20
C ASP A 135 8.63 -14.74 23.94
N PRO A 136 9.51 -13.73 24.06
CA PRO A 136 10.40 -13.31 22.97
C PRO A 136 11.47 -14.40 22.68
N PRO A 137 12.13 -14.35 21.49
CA PRO A 137 12.02 -13.29 20.49
C PRO A 137 10.80 -13.46 19.57
N TYR A 138 10.17 -12.31 19.21
CA TYR A 138 8.93 -12.30 18.45
C TYR A 138 9.17 -12.29 16.94
N GLN A 139 8.42 -13.12 16.21
CA GLN A 139 8.16 -12.91 14.77
C GLN A 139 7.44 -11.57 14.61
N THR A 140 7.88 -10.73 13.67
CA THR A 140 7.40 -9.35 13.60
C THR A 140 6.81 -9.01 12.23
N VAL A 141 5.63 -8.41 12.25
CA VAL A 141 4.95 -7.87 11.08
C VAL A 141 5.17 -6.36 11.03
N ILE A 142 5.72 -5.85 9.93
CA ILE A 142 5.93 -4.42 9.70
C ILE A 142 4.81 -3.96 8.77
N TYR A 143 3.95 -3.09 9.28
CA TYR A 143 2.74 -2.67 8.59
C TYR A 143 2.94 -1.41 7.76
N PHE A 144 2.38 -1.42 6.56
CA PHE A 144 2.22 -0.25 5.74
C PHE A 144 0.74 -0.01 5.44
N PRO A 145 0.18 1.18 5.82
CA PRO A 145 -1.26 1.45 5.77
C PRO A 145 -1.78 1.70 4.35
N GLY A 146 -3.10 1.73 4.24
CA GLY A 146 -3.79 2.25 3.08
C GLY A 146 -3.72 3.77 2.94
N SER A 147 -4.12 4.29 1.79
CA SER A 147 -4.05 5.71 1.46
C SER A 147 -4.89 6.62 2.38
N ALA A 148 -5.83 6.07 3.14
CA ALA A 148 -6.60 6.85 4.11
C ALA A 148 -5.71 7.49 5.19
N ALA A 149 -4.58 6.86 5.55
CA ALA A 149 -3.61 7.39 6.51
C ALA A 149 -3.00 8.74 6.07
N THR A 150 -3.00 9.05 4.76
CA THR A 150 -2.49 10.34 4.25
C THR A 150 -3.40 11.52 4.57
N ARG A 151 -4.66 11.26 4.95
CA ARG A 151 -5.65 12.28 5.32
C ARG A 151 -5.87 12.40 6.82
N MET A 152 -5.24 11.53 7.60
CA MET A 152 -5.26 11.61 9.06
C MET A 152 -4.25 12.67 9.53
N ILE A 153 -4.57 13.34 10.64
CA ILE A 153 -3.75 14.45 11.18
C ILE A 153 -2.95 14.05 12.42
N SER A 154 -3.28 12.94 13.05
CA SER A 154 -2.60 12.43 14.24
C SER A 154 -2.68 10.91 14.31
N SER A 155 -1.62 10.29 14.79
CA SER A 155 -1.53 8.86 15.09
C SER A 155 -1.75 8.53 16.58
N ASP A 156 -2.01 9.50 17.44
CA ASP A 156 -2.08 9.27 18.90
C ASP A 156 -3.13 8.22 19.31
N GLN A 157 -4.23 8.13 18.55
CA GLN A 157 -5.27 7.13 18.76
C GLN A 157 -5.15 5.96 17.76
N ILE A 158 -3.95 5.48 17.52
CA ILE A 158 -3.65 4.49 16.47
C ILE A 158 -4.46 3.20 16.62
N GLU A 159 -4.78 2.77 17.85
CA GLU A 159 -5.60 1.57 18.10
C GLU A 159 -7.09 1.76 17.78
N GLU A 160 -7.57 3.00 17.74
CA GLU A 160 -8.95 3.36 17.37
C GLU A 160 -9.09 3.59 15.86
N TYR A 161 -7.96 3.83 15.18
CA TYR A 161 -7.97 3.95 13.73
C TYR A 161 -8.39 2.61 13.10
N ASN A 162 -9.36 2.65 12.20
CA ASN A 162 -10.07 1.48 11.68
C ASN A 162 -9.15 0.35 11.14
N GLU A 163 -7.98 0.69 10.63
CA GLU A 163 -7.04 -0.32 10.11
C GLU A 163 -6.43 -1.17 11.23
N PHE A 164 -6.25 -0.64 12.43
CA PHE A 164 -5.69 -1.42 13.53
C PHE A 164 -6.57 -2.64 13.91
N PRO A 165 -7.86 -2.47 14.26
CA PRO A 165 -8.72 -3.61 14.57
C PRO A 165 -9.02 -4.49 13.35
N MET A 166 -8.95 -3.95 12.16
CA MET A 166 -9.18 -4.72 10.94
C MET A 166 -7.97 -5.56 10.54
N PHE A 167 -6.78 -4.98 10.52
CA PHE A 167 -5.63 -5.60 9.87
C PHE A 167 -4.49 -5.99 10.80
N LEU A 168 -4.44 -5.54 12.06
CA LEU A 168 -3.26 -5.71 12.92
C LEU A 168 -3.51 -6.46 14.22
N SER A 169 -4.59 -6.17 14.93
CA SER A 169 -4.83 -6.68 16.28
C SER A 169 -4.78 -8.21 16.39
N TYR A 170 -5.13 -8.92 15.34
CA TYR A 170 -5.11 -10.37 15.33
C TYR A 170 -3.71 -10.98 15.28
N TYR A 171 -2.72 -10.31 14.68
CA TYR A 171 -1.32 -10.76 14.73
C TYR A 171 -0.79 -10.73 16.17
N ILE A 172 -1.09 -9.65 16.89
CA ILE A 172 -0.63 -9.48 18.26
C ILE A 172 -1.29 -10.53 19.17
N ARG A 173 -2.60 -10.74 19.02
CA ARG A 173 -3.31 -11.81 19.74
C ARG A 173 -2.81 -13.21 19.41
N ASN A 174 -2.27 -13.39 18.23
CA ASN A 174 -1.62 -14.63 17.79
C ASN A 174 -0.14 -14.72 18.18
N GLY A 175 0.34 -13.85 19.09
CA GLY A 175 1.69 -13.90 19.65
C GLY A 175 2.79 -13.34 18.73
N ARG A 176 2.45 -12.50 17.76
CA ARG A 176 3.41 -11.82 16.88
C ARG A 176 3.50 -10.34 17.21
N ALA A 177 4.69 -9.78 17.19
CA ALA A 177 4.86 -8.35 17.30
C ALA A 177 4.42 -7.64 16.01
N VAL A 178 3.97 -6.40 16.15
CA VAL A 178 3.62 -5.53 15.02
C VAL A 178 4.35 -4.20 15.19
N LEU A 179 5.04 -3.76 14.15
CA LEU A 179 5.55 -2.39 14.05
C LEU A 179 4.71 -1.61 13.04
N TRP A 180 4.21 -0.46 13.46
CA TRP A 180 3.53 0.50 12.59
C TRP A 180 4.24 1.85 12.62
N PRO A 181 5.13 2.11 11.67
CA PRO A 181 5.75 3.42 11.51
C PRO A 181 4.76 4.47 10.97
N VAL A 182 4.89 5.69 11.45
CA VAL A 182 4.24 6.86 10.86
C VAL A 182 5.15 7.36 9.74
N TYR A 183 4.87 6.87 8.53
CA TYR A 183 5.69 7.16 7.35
C TYR A 183 5.55 8.61 6.88
N LYS A 184 6.53 9.10 6.14
CA LYS A 184 6.42 10.37 5.41
C LYS A 184 5.11 10.42 4.65
N GLY A 185 4.36 11.50 4.80
CA GLY A 185 3.06 11.69 4.15
C GLY A 185 1.88 10.99 4.82
N THR A 186 2.03 10.40 6.01
CA THR A 186 0.92 9.82 6.78
C THR A 186 0.76 10.52 8.12
N PHE A 187 -0.47 10.55 8.64
CA PHE A 187 -0.83 11.13 9.93
C PHE A 187 -0.23 12.52 10.12
N GLU A 188 0.38 12.81 11.27
CA GLU A 188 1.04 14.09 11.59
C GLU A 188 2.25 14.41 10.68
N ARG A 189 2.78 13.44 9.95
CA ARG A 189 3.81 13.66 8.93
C ARG A 189 3.24 13.91 7.52
N SER A 190 1.89 13.99 7.41
CA SER A 190 1.22 14.43 6.19
C SER A 190 1.18 15.96 6.12
N LYS A 191 1.40 16.50 4.93
CA LYS A 191 1.30 17.94 4.63
C LYS A 191 0.47 18.13 3.36
N PRO A 192 -0.26 19.25 3.22
CA PRO A 192 -1.08 19.51 2.02
C PRO A 192 -0.30 19.36 0.71
N GLU A 193 0.96 19.80 0.69
CA GLU A 193 1.84 19.71 -0.48
C GLU A 193 2.12 18.25 -0.86
N LEU A 194 2.24 17.36 0.13
CA LEU A 194 2.46 15.93 -0.09
C LEU A 194 1.21 15.23 -0.63
N SER A 195 0.01 15.72 -0.29
CA SER A 195 -1.24 15.15 -0.81
C SER A 195 -1.35 15.28 -2.34
N ALA A 196 -0.89 16.40 -2.91
CA ALA A 196 -0.84 16.58 -4.36
C ALA A 196 0.22 15.68 -5.03
N ILE A 197 1.35 15.47 -4.35
CA ILE A 197 2.44 14.61 -4.81
C ILE A 197 2.04 13.14 -4.76
N HIS A 198 1.33 12.74 -3.70
CA HIS A 198 0.89 11.37 -3.47
C HIS A 198 -0.01 10.80 -4.60
N ALA A 199 -0.65 11.66 -5.37
CA ALA A 199 -1.45 11.23 -6.52
C ALA A 199 -0.65 10.46 -7.59
N GLY A 200 0.68 10.43 -7.46
CA GLY A 200 1.61 9.71 -8.34
C GLY A 200 1.75 10.41 -9.68
N ASN A 201 2.91 10.96 -9.92
CA ASN A 201 3.23 11.59 -11.19
C ASN A 201 4.73 11.45 -11.49
N ASP A 202 5.14 11.81 -12.67
CA ASP A 202 6.53 11.74 -13.12
C ASP A 202 7.38 12.93 -12.64
N SER A 203 7.03 13.53 -11.49
CA SER A 203 7.80 14.66 -10.94
C SER A 203 8.96 14.19 -10.06
N TYR A 204 10.00 15.01 -9.98
CA TYR A 204 11.09 14.81 -9.01
C TYR A 204 10.59 14.85 -7.56
N ALA A 205 9.59 15.68 -7.27
CA ALA A 205 8.99 15.74 -5.94
C ALA A 205 8.37 14.42 -5.52
N PHE A 206 7.74 13.69 -6.46
CA PHE A 206 7.23 12.34 -6.19
C PHE A 206 8.37 11.34 -5.97
N THR A 207 9.43 11.39 -6.80
CA THR A 207 10.61 10.54 -6.61
C THR A 207 11.24 10.77 -5.23
N GLU A 208 11.46 12.02 -4.85
CA GLU A 208 12.01 12.37 -3.53
C GLU A 208 11.12 11.90 -2.37
N PHE A 209 9.81 12.10 -2.50
CA PHE A 209 8.84 11.60 -1.53
C PHE A 209 8.93 10.08 -1.37
N MET A 210 8.99 9.33 -2.46
CA MET A 210 9.12 7.87 -2.44
C MET A 210 10.44 7.43 -1.81
N VAL A 211 11.54 8.11 -2.12
CA VAL A 211 12.84 7.82 -1.53
C VAL A 211 12.81 8.03 -0.01
N GLN A 212 12.24 9.14 0.47
CA GLN A 212 12.13 9.42 1.90
C GLN A 212 11.23 8.40 2.61
N LEU A 213 10.10 8.05 2.02
CA LEU A 213 9.18 7.06 2.54
C LEU A 213 9.82 5.66 2.64
N ILE A 214 10.57 5.24 1.64
CA ILE A 214 11.30 3.97 1.63
C ILE A 214 12.42 3.99 2.67
N LYS A 215 13.12 5.10 2.83
CA LYS A 215 14.12 5.27 3.89
C LYS A 215 13.50 5.19 5.29
N ASP A 216 12.29 5.72 5.49
CA ASP A 216 11.58 5.55 6.77
C ASP A 216 11.32 4.08 7.08
N PHE A 217 10.91 3.31 6.09
CA PHE A 217 10.71 1.87 6.24
C PHE A 217 12.01 1.15 6.64
N ARG A 218 13.10 1.42 5.94
CA ARG A 218 14.41 0.82 6.22
C ARG A 218 14.94 1.21 7.60
N ARG A 219 14.82 2.48 8.00
CA ARG A 219 15.19 2.94 9.36
C ARG A 219 14.33 2.30 10.44
N SER A 220 13.08 1.98 10.14
CA SER A 220 12.21 1.25 11.07
C SER A 220 12.71 -0.18 11.31
N ILE A 221 13.31 -0.82 10.31
CA ILE A 221 13.97 -2.12 10.47
C ILE A 221 15.29 -1.97 11.24
N ASP A 222 16.05 -0.88 11.02
CA ASP A 222 17.23 -0.59 11.85
C ASP A 222 16.84 -0.49 13.33
N TYR A 223 15.72 0.18 13.64
CA TYR A 223 15.20 0.24 15.00
C TYR A 223 14.85 -1.16 15.55
N LEU A 224 14.13 -1.99 14.79
CA LEU A 224 13.83 -3.36 15.22
C LEU A 224 15.10 -4.16 15.51
N ALA A 225 16.17 -3.95 14.76
CA ALA A 225 17.45 -4.63 14.96
C ALA A 225 18.14 -4.23 16.29
N THR A 226 17.74 -3.12 16.93
CA THR A 226 18.24 -2.75 18.27
C THR A 226 17.46 -3.40 19.42
N ARG A 227 16.36 -4.10 19.11
CA ARG A 227 15.43 -4.64 20.09
C ARG A 227 15.70 -6.15 20.29
N PRO A 228 16.20 -6.56 21.46
CA PRO A 228 16.57 -7.96 21.70
C PRO A 228 15.37 -8.93 21.70
N GLU A 229 14.17 -8.41 21.94
CA GLU A 229 12.94 -9.20 21.90
C GLU A 229 12.39 -9.44 20.47
N ILE A 230 13.04 -8.92 19.44
CA ILE A 230 12.62 -9.10 18.04
C ILE A 230 13.50 -10.14 17.34
N ASP A 231 12.89 -11.14 16.74
CA ASP A 231 13.57 -12.08 15.85
C ASP A 231 13.80 -11.42 14.48
N THR A 232 14.97 -10.84 14.29
CA THR A 232 15.34 -10.16 13.04
C THR A 232 15.44 -11.08 11.82
N GLY A 233 15.47 -12.38 12.01
CA GLY A 233 15.39 -13.38 10.94
C GLY A 233 13.94 -13.69 10.51
N LYS A 234 12.93 -13.13 11.20
CA LYS A 234 11.51 -13.37 10.96
C LYS A 234 10.72 -12.07 10.85
N LEU A 235 11.14 -11.21 9.93
CA LEU A 235 10.47 -9.97 9.61
C LEU A 235 9.58 -10.14 8.37
N ALA A 236 8.30 -9.81 8.49
CA ALA A 236 7.34 -9.83 7.40
C ALA A 236 6.87 -8.42 7.05
N PHE A 237 6.92 -8.07 5.78
CA PHE A 237 6.19 -6.91 5.27
C PHE A 237 4.70 -7.24 5.20
N TYR A 238 3.85 -6.31 5.61
CA TYR A 238 2.42 -6.40 5.45
C TYR A 238 1.84 -5.07 4.95
N GLY A 239 1.39 -5.05 3.71
CA GLY A 239 0.84 -3.87 3.08
C GLY A 239 -0.64 -3.98 2.73
N MET A 240 -1.43 -2.95 3.06
CA MET A 240 -2.84 -2.85 2.69
C MET A 240 -3.06 -1.77 1.64
N SER A 241 -3.73 -2.09 0.52
CA SER A 241 -4.08 -1.13 -0.54
C SER A 241 -2.86 -0.37 -1.06
N TRP A 242 -2.70 0.92 -0.71
CA TRP A 242 -1.50 1.69 -1.01
C TRP A 242 -0.23 1.03 -0.48
N GLY A 243 -0.25 0.54 0.76
CA GLY A 243 0.83 -0.27 1.30
C GLY A 243 1.04 -1.57 0.51
N GLY A 244 -0.03 -2.18 0.02
CA GLY A 244 0.05 -3.37 -0.82
C GLY A 244 0.78 -3.12 -2.15
N TRP A 245 0.63 -1.94 -2.74
CA TRP A 245 1.45 -1.52 -3.87
C TRP A 245 2.95 -1.50 -3.51
N LEU A 246 3.31 -1.00 -2.33
CA LEU A 246 4.72 -0.97 -1.90
C LEU A 246 5.32 -2.37 -1.68
N GLY A 247 4.49 -3.41 -1.58
CA GLY A 247 4.93 -4.80 -1.65
C GLY A 247 5.59 -5.20 -2.97
N THR A 248 5.55 -4.34 -4.00
CA THR A 248 6.31 -4.49 -5.25
C THR A 248 7.72 -3.91 -5.18
N ILE A 249 7.96 -2.96 -4.25
CA ILE A 249 9.21 -2.17 -4.19
C ILE A 249 10.03 -2.55 -2.95
N LEU A 250 9.43 -2.48 -1.77
CA LEU A 250 10.13 -2.65 -0.50
C LEU A 250 10.88 -3.98 -0.39
N PRO A 251 10.28 -5.14 -0.74
CA PRO A 251 10.99 -6.41 -0.64
C PRO A 251 12.11 -6.59 -1.68
N ALA A 252 12.15 -5.75 -2.73
CA ALA A 252 13.23 -5.75 -3.70
C ALA A 252 14.43 -4.89 -3.26
N ILE A 253 14.25 -4.06 -2.23
CA ILE A 253 15.26 -3.11 -1.72
C ILE A 253 15.79 -3.55 -0.35
N GLU A 254 14.95 -4.21 0.45
CA GLU A 254 15.22 -4.54 1.84
C GLU A 254 15.33 -6.05 2.05
N ASP A 255 16.54 -6.54 2.06
CA ASP A 255 16.89 -7.96 2.11
C ASP A 255 16.69 -8.62 3.48
N ARG A 256 16.46 -7.82 4.54
CA ARG A 256 16.10 -8.33 5.88
C ARG A 256 14.65 -8.81 5.97
N LEU A 257 13.83 -8.51 4.97
CA LEU A 257 12.47 -9.04 4.88
C LEU A 257 12.48 -10.50 4.42
N ALA A 258 11.78 -11.35 5.14
CA ALA A 258 11.65 -12.76 4.81
C ALA A 258 10.30 -13.15 4.21
N LEU A 259 9.26 -12.31 4.37
CA LEU A 259 7.91 -12.53 3.83
C LEU A 259 7.29 -11.23 3.34
N ASN A 260 6.44 -11.35 2.31
CA ASN A 260 5.64 -10.28 1.74
C ASN A 260 4.16 -10.64 1.76
N LEU A 261 3.38 -9.91 2.56
CA LEU A 261 1.93 -10.08 2.69
C LEU A 261 1.24 -8.85 2.09
N VAL A 262 0.45 -9.05 1.06
CA VAL A 262 -0.22 -7.99 0.30
C VAL A 262 -1.72 -8.20 0.36
N VAL A 263 -2.45 -7.25 0.95
CA VAL A 263 -3.91 -7.25 0.98
C VAL A 263 -4.44 -6.06 0.19
N ALA A 264 -5.32 -6.33 -0.76
CA ALA A 264 -5.92 -5.33 -1.65
C ALA A 264 -4.87 -4.47 -2.38
N GLY A 265 -3.71 -5.03 -2.68
CA GLY A 265 -2.62 -4.36 -3.38
C GLY A 265 -2.45 -4.86 -4.81
N GLY A 266 -1.75 -4.07 -5.62
CA GLY A 266 -1.44 -4.38 -7.00
C GLY A 266 -0.23 -3.59 -7.50
N LEU A 267 0.16 -3.83 -8.73
CA LEU A 267 1.26 -3.12 -9.39
C LEU A 267 0.79 -1.74 -9.84
N ASN A 268 1.43 -0.69 -9.34
CA ASN A 268 1.19 0.67 -9.82
C ASN A 268 2.42 1.17 -10.59
N PRO A 269 2.43 1.09 -11.94
CA PRO A 269 3.58 1.48 -12.75
C PRO A 269 3.64 2.99 -12.99
N ARG A 270 3.49 3.78 -11.94
CA ARG A 270 3.54 5.24 -11.97
C ARG A 270 4.83 5.77 -11.38
N GLY A 271 5.13 7.02 -11.70
CA GLY A 271 6.35 7.68 -11.27
C GLY A 271 7.48 7.50 -12.27
N ARG A 272 8.53 8.28 -12.05
CA ARG A 272 9.77 8.20 -12.82
C ARG A 272 10.41 6.83 -12.67
N GLU A 273 11.23 6.45 -13.61
CA GLU A 273 11.82 5.11 -13.69
C GLU A 273 12.49 4.66 -12.38
N GLU A 274 13.12 5.59 -11.66
CA GLU A 274 13.86 5.34 -10.42
C GLU A 274 12.97 4.82 -9.28
N VAL A 275 11.68 5.10 -9.31
CA VAL A 275 10.69 4.68 -8.29
C VAL A 275 9.50 3.93 -8.89
N ASN A 276 9.55 3.63 -10.17
CA ASN A 276 8.50 2.89 -10.85
C ASN A 276 8.52 1.42 -10.46
N ALA A 277 7.41 0.92 -9.94
CA ALA A 277 7.27 -0.46 -9.44
C ALA A 277 7.66 -1.53 -10.46
N ILE A 278 7.56 -1.25 -11.75
CA ILE A 278 7.91 -2.21 -12.81
C ILE A 278 9.39 -2.62 -12.75
N ASN A 279 10.27 -1.72 -12.28
CA ASN A 279 11.69 -1.98 -12.15
C ASN A 279 12.05 -2.81 -10.91
N TYR A 280 11.10 -3.04 -10.01
CA TYR A 280 11.30 -3.71 -8.72
C TYR A 280 10.57 -5.04 -8.62
N VAL A 281 9.34 -5.13 -9.13
CA VAL A 281 8.45 -6.29 -8.93
C VAL A 281 9.09 -7.61 -9.33
N GLY A 282 9.83 -7.66 -10.44
CA GLY A 282 10.55 -8.86 -10.90
C GLY A 282 11.75 -9.23 -10.02
N ARG A 283 12.16 -8.36 -9.11
CA ARG A 283 13.25 -8.57 -8.14
C ARG A 283 12.77 -8.89 -6.74
N VAL A 284 11.46 -8.93 -6.52
CA VAL A 284 10.87 -9.47 -5.30
C VAL A 284 10.92 -10.99 -5.38
N THR A 285 11.81 -11.62 -4.63
CA THR A 285 12.06 -13.08 -4.68
C THR A 285 11.60 -13.81 -3.42
N ILE A 286 11.27 -13.09 -2.34
CA ILE A 286 10.80 -13.68 -1.08
C ILE A 286 9.36 -14.21 -1.21
N PRO A 287 8.96 -15.19 -0.36
CA PRO A 287 7.61 -15.74 -0.39
C PRO A 287 6.54 -14.65 -0.28
N THR A 288 5.62 -14.61 -1.25
CA THR A 288 4.61 -13.55 -1.38
C THR A 288 3.20 -14.11 -1.40
N LEU A 289 2.34 -13.60 -0.50
CA LEU A 289 0.90 -13.87 -0.49
C LEU A 289 0.15 -12.60 -0.89
N MET A 290 -0.72 -12.72 -1.89
CA MET A 290 -1.62 -11.66 -2.35
C MET A 290 -3.07 -12.06 -2.12
N LEU A 291 -3.83 -11.21 -1.43
CA LEU A 291 -5.25 -11.42 -1.10
C LEU A 291 -6.06 -10.22 -1.61
N ASN A 292 -6.91 -10.44 -2.59
CA ASN A 292 -7.60 -9.37 -3.28
C ASN A 292 -9.08 -9.72 -3.51
N GLY A 293 -9.89 -8.68 -3.74
CA GLY A 293 -11.24 -8.84 -4.24
C GLY A 293 -11.25 -9.11 -5.76
N LYS A 294 -12.11 -10.02 -6.19
CA LYS A 294 -12.28 -10.37 -7.60
C LYS A 294 -12.90 -9.23 -8.42
N TYR A 295 -13.68 -8.39 -7.75
CA TYR A 295 -14.39 -7.26 -8.37
C TYR A 295 -13.64 -5.93 -8.16
N ASP A 296 -12.39 -5.99 -7.72
CA ASP A 296 -11.55 -4.81 -7.65
C ASP A 296 -11.31 -4.25 -9.06
N ARG A 297 -11.47 -2.94 -9.21
CA ARG A 297 -11.29 -2.24 -10.50
C ARG A 297 -9.90 -2.39 -11.09
N TRP A 298 -8.90 -2.71 -10.28
CA TRP A 298 -7.51 -2.88 -10.71
C TRP A 298 -7.12 -4.33 -10.99
N ILE A 299 -8.09 -5.26 -10.98
CA ILE A 299 -7.80 -6.70 -11.07
C ILE A 299 -6.94 -7.06 -12.28
N ASP A 300 -7.28 -6.59 -13.47
CA ASP A 300 -6.60 -6.94 -14.71
C ASP A 300 -5.42 -6.03 -15.05
N GLN A 301 -5.40 -4.79 -14.52
CA GLN A 301 -4.38 -3.80 -14.85
C GLN A 301 -3.22 -3.78 -13.85
N GLU A 302 -3.46 -4.17 -12.60
CA GLU A 302 -2.47 -4.05 -11.53
C GLU A 302 -2.28 -5.35 -10.73
N ILE A 303 -3.38 -6.04 -10.34
CA ILE A 303 -3.31 -7.16 -9.40
C ILE A 303 -2.76 -8.42 -10.07
N ARG A 304 -3.36 -8.86 -11.17
CA ARG A 304 -2.87 -10.02 -11.94
C ARG A 304 -1.46 -9.79 -12.49
N PRO A 305 -1.15 -8.63 -13.11
CA PRO A 305 0.21 -8.32 -13.55
C PRO A 305 1.23 -8.34 -12.41
N MET A 306 0.90 -7.81 -11.23
CA MET A 306 1.80 -7.92 -10.07
C MET A 306 2.15 -9.37 -9.79
N HIS A 307 1.15 -10.24 -9.62
CA HIS A 307 1.40 -11.65 -9.32
C HIS A 307 2.22 -12.36 -10.40
N GLU A 308 1.96 -12.08 -11.66
CA GLU A 308 2.68 -12.68 -12.78
C GLU A 308 4.13 -12.23 -12.83
N LEU A 309 4.38 -10.92 -12.64
CA LEU A 309 5.70 -10.30 -12.73
C LEU A 309 6.59 -10.51 -11.50
N LEU A 310 6.03 -10.90 -10.32
CA LEU A 310 6.84 -11.23 -9.15
C LEU A 310 7.92 -12.24 -9.47
N GLY A 311 9.17 -11.92 -9.12
CA GLY A 311 10.32 -12.82 -9.23
C GLY A 311 10.31 -14.01 -8.27
N THR A 312 9.39 -14.01 -7.31
CA THR A 312 9.16 -15.11 -6.38
C THR A 312 8.86 -16.42 -7.13
N PRO A 313 9.52 -17.55 -6.82
CA PRO A 313 9.20 -18.84 -7.41
C PRO A 313 7.72 -19.21 -7.28
N PRO A 314 7.13 -19.90 -8.27
CA PRO A 314 5.68 -20.20 -8.29
C PRO A 314 5.16 -20.90 -7.03
N GLU A 315 5.95 -21.81 -6.43
CA GLU A 315 5.62 -22.54 -5.20
C GLU A 315 5.65 -21.66 -3.94
N HIS A 316 6.22 -20.47 -4.04
CA HIS A 316 6.37 -19.49 -2.97
C HIS A 316 5.54 -18.22 -3.20
N LYS A 317 4.72 -18.15 -4.26
CA LYS A 317 3.76 -17.06 -4.45
C LYS A 317 2.35 -17.56 -4.62
N LYS A 318 1.38 -16.81 -4.08
CA LYS A 318 -0.04 -17.17 -4.14
C LYS A 318 -0.89 -15.92 -4.29
N LEU A 319 -1.81 -15.92 -5.25
CA LEU A 319 -2.89 -14.94 -5.37
C LEU A 319 -4.22 -15.62 -5.08
N ILE A 320 -4.97 -15.09 -4.12
CA ILE A 320 -6.34 -15.54 -3.82
C ILE A 320 -7.29 -14.39 -4.11
N LEU A 321 -8.30 -14.67 -4.92
CA LEU A 321 -9.36 -13.73 -5.29
C LEU A 321 -10.67 -14.12 -4.64
N TYR A 322 -11.26 -13.23 -3.86
CA TYR A 322 -12.53 -13.41 -3.18
C TYR A 322 -13.67 -12.69 -3.91
N GLU A 323 -14.88 -13.19 -3.78
CA GLU A 323 -16.10 -12.59 -4.37
C GLU A 323 -16.48 -11.29 -3.64
N THR A 324 -15.56 -10.34 -3.58
CA THR A 324 -15.68 -9.04 -2.92
C THR A 324 -15.09 -7.95 -3.80
N ASP A 325 -15.31 -6.71 -3.39
CA ASP A 325 -14.67 -5.52 -3.94
C ASP A 325 -13.19 -5.46 -3.54
N HIS A 326 -12.70 -4.27 -3.24
CA HIS A 326 -11.29 -3.99 -2.93
C HIS A 326 -10.73 -4.84 -1.79
N ILE A 327 -11.47 -4.97 -0.67
CA ILE A 327 -10.98 -5.65 0.53
C ILE A 327 -11.57 -7.06 0.64
N PRO A 328 -10.73 -8.10 0.79
CA PRO A 328 -11.19 -9.47 1.04
C PRO A 328 -11.96 -9.59 2.37
N PRO A 329 -12.76 -10.67 2.57
CA PRO A 329 -13.45 -10.89 3.83
C PRO A 329 -12.47 -11.05 4.99
N LYS A 330 -12.78 -10.43 6.14
CA LYS A 330 -11.87 -10.37 7.30
C LYS A 330 -11.41 -11.75 7.78
N ALA A 331 -12.31 -12.70 7.92
CA ALA A 331 -11.97 -14.05 8.37
C ALA A 331 -10.98 -14.73 7.42
N GLU A 332 -11.10 -14.48 6.12
CA GLU A 332 -10.29 -15.10 5.10
C GLU A 332 -8.86 -14.55 5.11
N TYR A 333 -8.67 -13.22 5.11
CA TYR A 333 -7.32 -12.69 5.13
C TYR A 333 -6.60 -12.96 6.45
N ILE A 334 -7.30 -13.02 7.59
CA ILE A 334 -6.72 -13.46 8.86
C ILE A 334 -6.21 -14.89 8.74
N ARG A 335 -7.05 -15.82 8.28
CA ARG A 335 -6.70 -17.22 8.13
C ARG A 335 -5.49 -17.41 7.22
N GLU A 336 -5.53 -16.81 6.04
CA GLU A 336 -4.49 -17.01 5.02
C GLU A 336 -3.16 -16.37 5.43
N THR A 337 -3.18 -15.17 6.02
CA THR A 337 -1.93 -14.51 6.43
C THR A 337 -1.28 -15.21 7.61
N LEU A 338 -2.06 -15.67 8.60
CA LEU A 338 -1.51 -16.45 9.73
C LEU A 338 -0.95 -17.80 9.26
N ALA A 339 -1.68 -18.50 8.39
CA ALA A 339 -1.21 -19.77 7.82
C ALA A 339 0.08 -19.59 6.97
N TRP A 340 0.22 -18.45 6.27
CA TRP A 340 1.43 -18.14 5.51
C TRP A 340 2.62 -17.84 6.41
N LEU A 341 2.40 -17.09 7.50
CA LEU A 341 3.41 -16.86 8.52
C LEU A 341 3.85 -18.18 9.19
N ASP A 342 2.88 -19.04 9.56
CA ASP A 342 3.19 -20.35 10.15
C ASP A 342 3.98 -21.26 9.20
N ARG A 343 3.68 -21.20 7.92
CA ARG A 343 4.40 -21.99 6.89
C ARG A 343 5.88 -21.64 6.81
N TYR A 344 6.22 -20.36 6.90
CA TYR A 344 7.61 -19.91 6.66
C TYR A 344 8.39 -19.56 7.93
N PHE A 345 7.70 -19.05 8.96
CA PHE A 345 8.33 -18.70 10.24
C PHE A 345 8.18 -19.78 11.30
N GLY A 346 7.28 -20.73 11.06
CA GLY A 346 6.81 -21.69 12.05
C GLY A 346 5.70 -21.12 12.93
N PRO A 347 4.87 -21.98 13.51
CA PRO A 347 3.78 -21.56 14.40
C PRO A 347 4.34 -20.90 15.66
N VAL A 348 3.61 -19.92 16.17
CA VAL A 348 3.87 -19.36 17.49
C VAL A 348 3.53 -20.42 18.55
N ARG A 349 4.43 -20.62 19.50
CA ARG A 349 4.21 -21.55 20.61
C ARG A 349 3.73 -20.75 21.81
N TYR A 350 2.61 -21.20 22.37
CA TYR A 350 2.08 -20.71 23.65
C TYR A 350 2.58 -21.67 24.73
N GLU A 351 3.09 -21.10 25.82
CA GLU A 351 3.45 -21.89 27.00
C GLU A 351 2.24 -22.30 27.82
#